data_1e092c7050de69f4103b2e7148950b4b
#
_entry.id   1e092c7050de69f4103b2e7148950b4b
#
_cell.length_a   1.000
_cell.length_b   1.000
_cell.length_c   1.000
_cell.angle_alpha   90.00
_cell.angle_beta   90.00
_cell.angle_gamma   90.00
#
_symmetry.space_group_name_H-M   'P 1'
#
loop_
_entity.id
_entity.type
_entity.pdbx_description
1 polymer ?
#
loop_
_entity_poly.entity_id
_entity_poly.type
_entity_poly.pdbx_seq_one_letter_code
_entity_poly.pdbx_strand_id
1 'polypeptide(L)'
;MQNSSNFFALFLCVMLSGCQPSSPEQTKAPKYPEATPSALKAHIEFLASDLLEGRDTGSRGYDIAANYVVSHFMQYGLTPAGDNGSYLQQVTFRQRQLVVEETTFSVSGDQSYTLSLPNDFVTSGSSMATQQKVSAPLYFVGYGISAPHLNHDDYADIDVTGKIVVIVNDKPSALPSEEAAHFVSGHQRALAAAKHGAVGIIYLQTEQGEQRYSFERLKGRINRPSLNWLTGEGQVGNLIPEIKVGALLSMQAAEKLLSKAPFNYATISQKLTDQEPLPKFEVGITANLQVTTKHSEITSPNVVGIVEGTDPQLKNEYVVYSAHLDHIGVHSDATSQEDVINNGAMDNASGTAIMLETARLFSENPPKRSVLFVAVTGEEKGLLGSDYFAQHPTVPIDQLVANI
;
A
#
# COMPACT_ATOMS: atom_id res chain seq x y z
N MET A 1 -28.85 -107.44 18.47
CA MET A 1 -30.22 -107.20 18.90
C MET A 1 -30.48 -105.72 18.93
N GLN A 2 -31.25 -105.31 17.95
CA GLN A 2 -32.39 -104.37 18.09
C GLN A 2 -32.03 -102.95 18.57
N ASN A 3 -32.54 -101.90 18.04
CA ASN A 3 -33.52 -101.58 17.01
C ASN A 3 -33.38 -100.08 16.65
N SER A 4 -33.55 -99.88 15.44
CA SER A 4 -33.86 -98.61 14.73
C SER A 4 -34.85 -97.68 15.42
N SER A 5 -34.68 -96.42 15.23
CA SER A 5 -35.78 -95.44 14.99
C SER A 5 -35.26 -94.18 14.33
N ASN A 6 -35.71 -93.99 13.10
CA ASN A 6 -35.55 -92.77 12.31
C ASN A 6 -36.44 -91.66 12.86
N PHE A 7 -35.91 -90.47 13.04
CA PHE A 7 -36.71 -89.26 13.14
C PHE A 7 -36.30 -88.29 12.04
N PHE A 8 -37.19 -88.10 11.10
CA PHE A 8 -37.10 -87.08 10.04
C PHE A 8 -37.45 -85.72 10.63
N ALA A 9 -36.50 -84.84 10.72
CA ALA A 9 -36.76 -83.42 11.10
C ALA A 9 -36.74 -82.59 9.81
N LEU A 10 -37.94 -82.11 9.46
CA LEU A 10 -38.17 -81.20 8.32
C LEU A 10 -37.65 -79.77 8.69
N PHE A 11 -36.56 -79.38 8.07
CA PHE A 11 -36.02 -77.99 8.24
C PHE A 11 -36.76 -77.10 7.25
N LEU A 12 -37.62 -76.21 7.78
CA LEU A 12 -38.31 -75.18 7.04
C LEU A 12 -37.32 -73.99 6.88
N CYS A 13 -36.68 -73.80 5.70
CA CYS A 13 -35.86 -72.57 5.36
C CYS A 13 -36.78 -71.39 5.13
N VAL A 14 -36.87 -70.49 6.11
CA VAL A 14 -37.47 -69.17 5.92
C VAL A 14 -36.40 -68.27 5.23
N MET A 15 -36.64 -67.97 3.98
CA MET A 15 -35.86 -66.95 3.23
C MET A 15 -36.24 -65.57 3.76
N LEU A 16 -35.43 -65.03 4.63
CA LEU A 16 -35.47 -63.62 5.00
C LEU A 16 -34.80 -62.83 3.88
N SER A 17 -35.57 -62.22 2.98
CA SER A 17 -35.15 -61.23 2.04
C SER A 17 -34.87 -59.96 2.83
N GLY A 18 -33.64 -59.79 3.29
CA GLY A 18 -33.15 -58.53 3.90
C GLY A 18 -33.06 -57.46 2.83
N CYS A 19 -33.90 -56.44 2.89
CA CYS A 19 -33.64 -55.16 2.23
C CYS A 19 -32.33 -54.61 2.76
N GLN A 20 -31.25 -54.67 2.00
CA GLN A 20 -30.06 -53.88 2.27
C GLN A 20 -30.43 -52.41 2.06
N PRO A 21 -30.20 -51.50 3.04
CA PRO A 21 -30.31 -50.11 2.78
C PRO A 21 -29.24 -49.74 1.73
N SER A 22 -29.66 -49.14 0.63
CA SER A 22 -28.78 -48.56 -0.37
C SER A 22 -27.91 -47.55 0.36
N SER A 23 -26.59 -47.72 0.38
CA SER A 23 -25.63 -46.73 0.84
C SER A 23 -25.93 -45.42 0.10
N PRO A 24 -25.99 -44.28 0.81
CA PRO A 24 -26.16 -43.03 0.12
C PRO A 24 -25.01 -42.87 -0.89
N GLU A 25 -25.40 -42.68 -2.14
CA GLU A 25 -24.49 -42.37 -3.23
C GLU A 25 -23.64 -41.16 -2.76
N GLN A 26 -22.38 -41.40 -2.46
CA GLN A 26 -21.44 -40.29 -2.18
C GLN A 26 -21.41 -39.45 -3.44
N THR A 27 -22.15 -38.35 -3.44
CA THR A 27 -22.02 -37.31 -4.45
C THR A 27 -20.54 -36.91 -4.45
N LYS A 28 -19.80 -37.32 -5.48
CA LYS A 28 -18.44 -36.87 -5.69
C LYS A 28 -18.47 -35.36 -5.63
N ALA A 29 -17.68 -34.78 -4.71
CA ALA A 29 -17.50 -33.35 -4.66
C ALA A 29 -17.19 -32.84 -6.07
N PRO A 30 -17.79 -31.73 -6.51
CA PRO A 30 -17.53 -31.21 -7.84
C PRO A 30 -16.02 -31.03 -8.00
N LYS A 31 -15.47 -31.64 -9.07
CA LYS A 31 -14.04 -31.51 -9.37
C LYS A 31 -13.86 -30.12 -9.98
N TYR A 32 -13.42 -29.16 -9.17
CA TYR A 32 -13.04 -27.86 -9.67
C TYR A 32 -11.76 -27.97 -10.50
N PRO A 33 -11.60 -27.16 -11.56
CA PRO A 33 -10.33 -27.07 -12.25
C PRO A 33 -9.23 -26.57 -11.29
N GLU A 34 -8.02 -27.05 -11.50
CA GLU A 34 -6.89 -26.73 -10.63
C GLU A 34 -5.88 -25.86 -11.39
N ALA A 35 -5.26 -24.90 -10.71
CA ALA A 35 -4.09 -24.21 -11.22
C ALA A 35 -2.92 -25.20 -11.30
N THR A 36 -2.12 -25.10 -12.34
CA THR A 36 -0.92 -25.93 -12.49
C THR A 36 0.33 -25.15 -12.15
N PRO A 37 1.35 -25.75 -11.51
CA PRO A 37 2.62 -25.08 -11.25
C PRO A 37 3.27 -24.51 -12.52
N SER A 38 3.07 -25.18 -13.68
CA SER A 38 3.61 -24.71 -14.96
C SER A 38 2.92 -23.45 -15.47
N ALA A 39 1.62 -23.27 -15.26
CA ALA A 39 0.90 -22.07 -15.63
C ALA A 39 1.34 -20.88 -14.78
N LEU A 40 1.40 -21.04 -13.44
CA LEU A 40 1.90 -20.02 -12.53
C LEU A 40 3.34 -19.63 -12.87
N LYS A 41 4.20 -20.62 -13.12
CA LYS A 41 5.59 -20.38 -13.51
C LYS A 41 5.68 -19.56 -14.80
N ALA A 42 4.87 -19.88 -15.83
CA ALA A 42 4.89 -19.15 -17.10
C ALA A 42 4.52 -17.66 -16.94
N HIS A 43 3.50 -17.36 -16.12
CA HIS A 43 3.13 -15.98 -15.80
C HIS A 43 4.27 -15.25 -15.07
N ILE A 44 4.87 -15.88 -14.05
CA ILE A 44 5.95 -15.26 -13.27
C ILE A 44 7.19 -15.04 -14.16
N GLU A 45 7.60 -16.01 -14.97
CA GLU A 45 8.76 -15.88 -15.86
C GLU A 45 8.57 -14.77 -16.90
N PHE A 46 7.35 -14.60 -17.43
CA PHE A 46 7.08 -13.49 -18.33
C PHE A 46 7.12 -12.13 -17.59
N LEU A 47 6.36 -12.01 -16.51
CA LEU A 47 6.24 -10.74 -15.78
C LEU A 47 7.55 -10.31 -15.12
N ALA A 48 8.39 -11.25 -14.70
CA ALA A 48 9.70 -10.98 -14.10
C ALA A 48 10.84 -11.00 -15.13
N SER A 49 10.55 -10.98 -16.42
CA SER A 49 11.59 -10.93 -17.47
C SER A 49 12.29 -9.57 -17.48
N ASP A 50 13.60 -9.57 -17.76
CA ASP A 50 14.41 -8.36 -17.98
C ASP A 50 13.84 -7.47 -19.09
N LEU A 51 13.11 -8.05 -20.05
CA LEU A 51 12.47 -7.32 -21.15
C LEU A 51 11.40 -6.31 -20.66
N LEU A 52 10.91 -6.48 -19.45
CA LEU A 52 9.93 -5.58 -18.84
C LEU A 52 10.61 -4.51 -17.95
N GLU A 53 11.94 -4.52 -17.86
CA GLU A 53 12.70 -3.49 -17.14
C GLU A 53 12.16 -3.18 -15.74
N GLY A 54 11.67 -4.23 -15.03
CA GLY A 54 11.12 -4.11 -13.68
C GLY A 54 9.78 -3.35 -13.60
N ARG A 55 9.04 -3.19 -14.70
CA ARG A 55 7.64 -2.73 -14.74
C ARG A 55 7.35 -1.45 -13.92
N ASP A 56 8.27 -0.47 -13.93
CA ASP A 56 8.01 0.77 -13.18
C ASP A 56 6.73 1.47 -13.69
N THR A 57 5.98 2.06 -12.78
CA THR A 57 4.73 2.77 -13.07
C THR A 57 4.91 3.78 -14.21
N GLY A 58 4.08 3.66 -15.26
CA GLY A 58 4.14 4.54 -16.44
C GLY A 58 5.31 4.26 -17.39
N SER A 59 6.07 3.18 -17.18
CA SER A 59 7.12 2.74 -18.09
C SER A 59 6.57 1.87 -19.22
N ARG A 60 7.35 1.74 -20.29
CA ARG A 60 7.06 0.79 -21.38
C ARG A 60 6.94 -0.66 -20.86
N GLY A 61 7.77 -1.05 -19.90
CA GLY A 61 7.71 -2.38 -19.29
C GLY A 61 6.39 -2.63 -18.59
N TYR A 62 5.86 -1.60 -17.89
CA TYR A 62 4.53 -1.65 -17.32
C TYR A 62 3.43 -1.79 -18.37
N ASP A 63 3.50 -1.02 -19.46
CA ASP A 63 2.50 -1.08 -20.53
C ASP A 63 2.45 -2.48 -21.17
N ILE A 64 3.59 -3.12 -21.34
CA ILE A 64 3.67 -4.51 -21.84
C ILE A 64 3.02 -5.46 -20.84
N ALA A 65 3.29 -5.32 -19.55
CA ALA A 65 2.68 -6.13 -18.49
C ALA A 65 1.14 -5.92 -18.42
N ALA A 66 0.66 -4.69 -18.53
CA ALA A 66 -0.76 -4.38 -18.56
C ALA A 66 -1.46 -5.03 -19.77
N ASN A 67 -0.87 -4.93 -20.97
CA ASN A 67 -1.39 -5.59 -22.16
C ASN A 67 -1.33 -7.13 -22.07
N TYR A 68 -0.36 -7.67 -21.35
CA TYR A 68 -0.31 -9.11 -21.05
C TYR A 68 -1.52 -9.53 -20.22
N VAL A 69 -1.83 -8.83 -19.15
CA VAL A 69 -3.02 -9.08 -18.32
C VAL A 69 -4.30 -8.95 -19.14
N VAL A 70 -4.43 -7.87 -19.95
CA VAL A 70 -5.58 -7.67 -20.84
C VAL A 70 -5.75 -8.86 -21.80
N SER A 71 -4.67 -9.34 -22.42
CA SER A 71 -4.74 -10.46 -23.36
C SER A 71 -5.23 -11.75 -22.71
N HIS A 72 -4.84 -12.01 -21.45
CA HIS A 72 -5.33 -13.15 -20.69
C HIS A 72 -6.81 -12.98 -20.27
N PHE A 73 -7.22 -11.81 -19.83
CA PHE A 73 -8.64 -11.52 -19.53
C PHE A 73 -9.51 -11.73 -20.78
N MET A 74 -9.07 -11.26 -21.93
CA MET A 74 -9.76 -11.51 -23.20
C MET A 74 -9.82 -13.01 -23.53
N GLN A 75 -8.70 -13.72 -23.40
CA GLN A 75 -8.63 -15.17 -23.66
C GLN A 75 -9.55 -15.97 -22.75
N TYR A 76 -9.69 -15.59 -21.51
CA TYR A 76 -10.57 -16.21 -20.52
C TYR A 76 -12.03 -15.76 -20.64
N GLY A 77 -12.33 -14.79 -21.51
CA GLY A 77 -13.69 -14.30 -21.74
C GLY A 77 -14.26 -13.44 -20.63
N LEU A 78 -13.41 -12.76 -19.86
CA LEU A 78 -13.86 -11.78 -18.87
C LEU A 78 -14.56 -10.60 -19.56
N THR A 79 -15.55 -10.03 -18.89
CA THR A 79 -16.19 -8.77 -19.33
C THR A 79 -15.27 -7.59 -19.03
N PRO A 80 -14.97 -6.70 -20.00
CA PRO A 80 -14.23 -5.47 -19.75
C PRO A 80 -14.93 -4.59 -18.71
N ALA A 81 -14.17 -4.08 -17.73
CA ALA A 81 -14.72 -3.26 -16.65
C ALA A 81 -13.86 -2.01 -16.36
N GLY A 82 -13.03 -1.58 -17.27
CA GLY A 82 -12.32 -0.31 -17.23
C GLY A 82 -13.08 0.81 -17.92
N ASP A 83 -12.36 1.87 -18.29
CA ASP A 83 -12.98 3.06 -18.91
C ASP A 83 -13.51 2.78 -20.31
N ASN A 84 -14.66 3.36 -20.62
CA ASN A 84 -15.27 3.32 -21.95
C ASN A 84 -15.44 1.90 -22.53
N GLY A 85 -15.70 0.89 -21.67
CA GLY A 85 -15.89 -0.50 -22.09
C GLY A 85 -14.59 -1.20 -22.47
N SER A 86 -13.44 -0.70 -22.05
CA SER A 86 -12.14 -1.35 -22.15
C SER A 86 -11.79 -2.10 -20.86
N TYR A 87 -10.66 -2.82 -20.84
CA TYR A 87 -10.11 -3.38 -19.61
C TYR A 87 -9.25 -2.39 -18.82
N LEU A 88 -8.95 -1.22 -19.38
CA LEU A 88 -8.04 -0.25 -18.79
C LEU A 88 -8.82 0.85 -18.06
N GLN A 89 -8.54 1.04 -16.78
CA GLN A 89 -8.89 2.24 -16.04
C GLN A 89 -7.66 3.16 -16.02
N GLN A 90 -7.71 4.25 -16.79
CA GLN A 90 -6.57 5.16 -16.93
C GLN A 90 -6.37 6.00 -15.68
N VAL A 91 -5.16 5.96 -15.13
CA VAL A 91 -4.77 6.81 -14.00
C VAL A 91 -3.70 7.79 -14.47
N THR A 92 -4.02 9.08 -14.38
CA THR A 92 -3.04 10.14 -14.63
C THR A 92 -2.36 10.49 -13.31
N PHE A 93 -1.03 10.58 -13.34
CA PHE A 93 -0.22 10.93 -12.18
C PHE A 93 0.52 12.23 -12.42
N ARG A 94 0.51 13.12 -11.40
CA ARG A 94 1.48 14.20 -11.29
C ARG A 94 2.77 13.65 -10.76
N GLN A 95 3.79 13.68 -11.58
CA GLN A 95 5.15 13.39 -11.19
C GLN A 95 5.80 14.67 -10.67
N ARG A 96 6.41 14.59 -9.48
CA ARG A 96 7.09 15.69 -8.82
C ARG A 96 8.55 15.35 -8.61
N GLN A 97 9.43 16.21 -9.12
CA GLN A 97 10.87 16.10 -9.00
C GLN A 97 11.38 17.24 -8.13
N LEU A 98 12.03 16.91 -7.01
CA LEU A 98 12.65 17.91 -6.14
C LEU A 98 13.79 18.64 -6.89
N VAL A 99 13.84 19.97 -6.76
CA VAL A 99 14.99 20.77 -7.19
C VAL A 99 15.88 21.03 -5.98
N VAL A 100 16.90 20.18 -5.82
CA VAL A 100 17.75 20.14 -4.62
C VAL A 100 18.43 21.48 -4.36
N GLU A 101 18.98 22.12 -5.39
CA GLU A 101 19.75 23.36 -5.30
C GLU A 101 18.91 24.60 -4.89
N GLU A 102 17.58 24.52 -5.09
CA GLU A 102 16.64 25.58 -4.77
C GLU A 102 15.80 25.29 -3.52
N THR A 103 16.04 24.14 -2.89
CA THR A 103 15.35 23.72 -1.67
C THR A 103 16.19 24.06 -0.45
N THR A 104 15.62 24.82 0.46
CA THR A 104 16.34 25.33 1.63
C THR A 104 15.56 25.09 2.92
N PHE A 105 16.30 24.82 3.99
CA PHE A 105 15.75 24.74 5.34
C PHE A 105 16.68 25.52 6.29
N SER A 106 16.18 26.63 6.83
CA SER A 106 16.87 27.42 7.84
C SER A 106 16.05 27.56 9.12
N VAL A 107 16.73 27.74 10.21
CA VAL A 107 16.17 27.97 11.54
C VAL A 107 16.53 29.39 11.99
N SER A 108 15.58 30.07 12.59
CA SER A 108 15.77 31.40 13.19
C SER A 108 15.22 31.47 14.62
N GLY A 109 15.81 32.31 15.46
CA GLY A 109 15.52 32.44 16.88
C GLY A 109 16.82 32.81 17.62
N ASP A 110 16.99 32.33 18.84
CA ASP A 110 18.23 32.54 19.63
C ASP A 110 19.48 31.96 18.93
N GLN A 111 19.27 31.03 18.02
CA GLN A 111 20.28 30.51 17.09
C GLN A 111 19.72 30.56 15.68
N SER A 112 20.53 31.03 14.72
CA SER A 112 20.18 31.03 13.31
C SER A 112 21.21 30.20 12.54
N TYR A 113 20.71 29.19 11.78
CA TYR A 113 21.55 28.33 10.95
C TYR A 113 20.74 27.73 9.80
N THR A 114 21.45 27.21 8.82
CA THR A 114 20.87 26.46 7.70
C THR A 114 21.24 24.99 7.82
N LEU A 115 20.29 24.14 7.51
CA LEU A 115 20.47 22.69 7.38
C LEU A 115 20.84 22.34 5.95
N SER A 116 21.73 21.37 5.79
CA SER A 116 22.24 20.92 4.51
C SER A 116 21.38 19.81 3.93
N LEU A 117 20.85 19.99 2.74
CA LEU A 117 20.18 18.96 1.96
C LEU A 117 21.23 18.23 1.08
N PRO A 118 21.35 16.91 1.09
CA PRO A 118 20.54 15.94 1.82
C PRO A 118 21.15 15.46 3.15
N ASN A 119 22.22 16.09 3.66
CA ASN A 119 22.98 15.54 4.79
C ASN A 119 22.28 15.70 6.14
N ASP A 120 21.67 16.85 6.38
CA ASP A 120 20.96 17.13 7.63
C ASP A 120 19.47 16.76 7.55
N PHE A 121 18.87 16.88 6.37
CA PHE A 121 17.46 16.55 6.15
C PHE A 121 17.20 15.99 4.76
N VAL A 122 16.09 15.29 4.62
CA VAL A 122 15.50 14.92 3.34
C VAL A 122 14.06 15.42 3.28
N THR A 123 13.59 15.74 2.08
CA THR A 123 12.22 16.18 1.81
C THR A 123 11.81 15.71 0.43
N SER A 124 10.52 15.72 0.14
CA SER A 124 9.98 15.46 -1.19
C SER A 124 9.45 16.76 -1.81
N GLY A 125 9.36 16.79 -3.13
CA GLY A 125 8.73 17.90 -3.85
C GLY A 125 7.26 18.07 -3.47
N SER A 126 6.73 19.28 -3.57
CA SER A 126 5.30 19.56 -3.37
C SER A 126 4.48 19.09 -4.57
N SER A 127 3.32 18.47 -4.32
CA SER A 127 2.35 18.13 -5.36
C SER A 127 1.44 19.32 -5.74
N MET A 128 1.35 20.31 -4.85
CA MET A 128 0.41 21.45 -5.03
C MET A 128 1.00 22.57 -5.89
N ALA A 129 2.29 22.87 -5.69
CA ALA A 129 2.92 24.02 -6.31
C ALA A 129 4.38 23.72 -6.68
N THR A 130 4.88 24.39 -7.71
CA THR A 130 6.29 24.32 -8.09
C THR A 130 7.22 24.99 -7.09
N GLN A 131 6.69 25.87 -6.26
CA GLN A 131 7.40 26.45 -5.11
C GLN A 131 6.47 26.53 -3.92
N GLN A 132 6.91 25.98 -2.80
CA GLN A 132 6.21 26.01 -1.52
C GLN A 132 7.13 26.60 -0.45
N LYS A 133 6.61 27.57 0.31
CA LYS A 133 7.38 28.25 1.35
C LYS A 133 6.56 28.39 2.61
N VAL A 134 7.15 27.99 3.75
CA VAL A 134 6.55 28.14 5.08
C VAL A 134 7.59 28.67 6.05
N SER A 135 7.16 29.64 6.85
CA SER A 135 7.93 30.16 8.01
C SER A 135 6.99 30.06 9.22
N ALA A 136 7.30 29.22 10.19
CA ALA A 136 6.43 28.99 11.34
C ALA A 136 7.19 28.50 12.58
N PRO A 137 6.69 28.79 13.80
CA PRO A 137 7.23 28.25 15.04
C PRO A 137 7.10 26.72 15.08
N LEU A 138 8.02 26.08 15.80
CA LEU A 138 8.06 24.63 15.97
C LEU A 138 7.43 24.22 17.30
N TYR A 139 6.61 23.17 17.25
CA TYR A 139 6.03 22.54 18.44
C TYR A 139 6.26 21.01 18.40
N PHE A 140 6.91 20.47 19.44
CA PHE A 140 7.11 19.03 19.56
C PHE A 140 5.87 18.39 20.18
N VAL A 141 5.28 17.40 19.49
CA VAL A 141 4.00 16.78 19.88
C VAL A 141 4.10 15.27 20.15
N GLY A 142 5.30 14.67 20.14
CA GLY A 142 5.46 13.23 20.36
C GLY A 142 5.48 12.45 19.06
N TYR A 143 4.58 11.48 18.90
CA TYR A 143 4.48 10.63 17.71
C TYR A 143 3.63 11.25 16.58
N GLY A 144 2.88 12.30 16.86
CA GLY A 144 1.97 12.95 15.91
C GLY A 144 0.68 12.17 15.65
N ILE A 145 0.22 11.39 16.61
CA ILE A 145 -0.95 10.51 16.51
C ILE A 145 -2.12 11.11 17.31
N SER A 146 -3.32 11.10 16.71
CA SER A 146 -4.58 11.37 17.38
C SER A 146 -5.50 10.16 17.23
N ALA A 147 -5.58 9.33 18.27
CA ALA A 147 -6.40 8.13 18.37
C ALA A 147 -7.05 8.05 19.78
N PRO A 148 -7.98 8.98 20.14
CA PRO A 148 -8.55 9.05 21.48
C PRO A 148 -9.25 7.76 21.94
N HIS A 149 -9.83 7.01 20.98
CA HIS A 149 -10.48 5.72 21.25
C HIS A 149 -9.51 4.61 21.70
N LEU A 150 -8.20 4.81 21.47
CA LEU A 150 -7.11 3.95 21.94
C LEU A 150 -6.35 4.56 23.12
N ASN A 151 -6.91 5.61 23.75
CA ASN A 151 -6.28 6.39 24.84
C ASN A 151 -4.92 6.98 24.44
N HIS A 152 -4.72 7.33 23.16
CA HIS A 152 -3.52 7.98 22.66
C HIS A 152 -3.90 9.22 21.86
N ASP A 153 -3.52 10.41 22.36
CA ASP A 153 -3.73 11.68 21.64
C ASP A 153 -2.60 12.65 21.95
N ASP A 154 -1.68 12.78 20.97
CA ASP A 154 -0.54 13.67 21.05
C ASP A 154 -0.95 15.14 20.92
N TYR A 155 -2.16 15.42 20.44
CA TYR A 155 -2.67 16.79 20.25
C TYR A 155 -3.59 17.27 21.40
N ALA A 156 -3.91 16.42 22.36
CA ALA A 156 -4.76 16.82 23.50
C ALA A 156 -4.12 17.96 24.30
N ASP A 157 -4.92 18.98 24.61
CA ASP A 157 -4.57 20.12 25.47
C ASP A 157 -3.44 21.02 24.95
N ILE A 158 -3.17 21.01 23.61
CA ILE A 158 -2.19 21.88 22.98
C ILE A 158 -2.78 22.64 21.79
N ASP A 159 -2.21 23.79 21.45
CA ASP A 159 -2.52 24.57 20.24
C ASP A 159 -1.32 24.59 19.29
N VAL A 160 -1.48 23.95 18.14
CA VAL A 160 -0.48 23.91 17.06
C VAL A 160 -0.93 24.70 15.83
N THR A 161 -1.99 25.50 15.96
CA THR A 161 -2.51 26.32 14.85
C THR A 161 -1.43 27.24 14.27
N GLY A 162 -1.21 27.12 12.97
CA GLY A 162 -0.20 27.88 12.23
C GLY A 162 1.25 27.48 12.54
N LYS A 163 1.50 26.43 13.31
CA LYS A 163 2.83 25.93 13.64
C LYS A 163 3.25 24.75 12.74
N ILE A 164 4.53 24.47 12.69
CA ILE A 164 5.07 23.22 12.17
C ILE A 164 5.21 22.27 13.36
N VAL A 165 4.58 21.11 13.28
CA VAL A 165 4.72 20.07 14.31
C VAL A 165 6.00 19.29 14.10
N VAL A 166 6.69 18.99 15.20
CA VAL A 166 7.89 18.15 15.24
C VAL A 166 7.50 16.83 15.91
N ILE A 167 7.76 15.73 15.23
CA ILE A 167 7.36 14.37 15.68
C ILE A 167 8.52 13.39 15.54
N VAL A 168 8.52 12.32 16.33
CA VAL A 168 9.50 11.23 16.16
C VAL A 168 9.10 10.29 15.02
N ASN A 169 10.07 9.83 14.25
CA ASN A 169 9.85 8.82 13.20
C ASN A 169 9.79 7.41 13.80
N ASP A 170 8.85 7.23 14.73
CA ASP A 170 8.68 5.97 15.47
C ASP A 170 7.20 5.70 15.77
N LYS A 171 6.91 4.62 16.49
CA LYS A 171 5.56 4.23 16.90
C LYS A 171 5.47 4.01 18.40
N PRO A 172 4.32 4.32 19.04
CA PRO A 172 4.09 4.00 20.44
C PRO A 172 4.04 2.48 20.65
N SER A 173 4.76 1.97 21.63
CA SER A 173 4.75 0.54 21.98
C SER A 173 3.41 0.08 22.57
N ALA A 174 2.64 1.01 23.15
CA ALA A 174 1.34 0.72 23.76
C ALA A 174 0.20 0.50 22.76
N LEU A 175 0.36 0.89 21.49
CA LEU A 175 -0.67 0.64 20.48
C LEU A 175 -0.56 -0.78 19.93
N PRO A 176 -1.69 -1.48 19.70
CA PRO A 176 -1.70 -2.75 19.00
C PRO A 176 -1.07 -2.62 17.59
N SER A 177 -0.53 -3.71 17.06
CA SER A 177 0.30 -3.68 15.85
C SER A 177 -0.40 -3.09 14.63
N GLU A 178 -1.65 -3.48 14.40
CA GLU A 178 -2.43 -3.05 13.22
C GLU A 178 -2.79 -1.56 13.33
N GLU A 179 -3.30 -1.14 14.49
CA GLU A 179 -3.64 0.26 14.76
C GLU A 179 -2.38 1.14 14.73
N ALA A 180 -1.26 0.65 15.30
CA ALA A 180 0.00 1.36 15.22
C ALA A 180 0.43 1.56 13.75
N ALA A 181 0.35 0.53 12.91
CA ALA A 181 0.69 0.63 11.48
C ALA A 181 -0.19 1.68 10.77
N HIS A 182 -1.48 1.71 11.05
CA HIS A 182 -2.41 2.68 10.49
C HIS A 182 -2.04 4.11 10.91
N PHE A 183 -1.96 4.37 12.21
CA PHE A 183 -1.79 5.73 12.73
C PHE A 183 -0.39 6.33 12.51
N VAL A 184 0.67 5.51 12.35
CA VAL A 184 2.01 6.02 12.02
C VAL A 184 2.21 6.29 10.53
N SER A 185 1.25 5.96 9.68
CA SER A 185 1.35 6.28 8.25
C SER A 185 1.49 7.78 8.04
N GLY A 186 2.26 8.18 7.03
CA GLY A 186 2.48 9.59 6.73
C GLY A 186 1.17 10.35 6.48
N HIS A 187 0.20 9.69 5.84
CA HIS A 187 -1.12 10.24 5.58
C HIS A 187 -1.91 10.52 6.87
N GLN A 188 -1.98 9.55 7.79
CA GLN A 188 -2.74 9.72 9.05
C GLN A 188 -2.12 10.76 9.97
N ARG A 189 -0.79 10.82 10.06
CA ARG A 189 -0.08 11.88 10.80
C ARG A 189 -0.32 13.26 10.20
N ALA A 190 -0.29 13.36 8.87
CA ALA A 190 -0.59 14.62 8.19
C ALA A 190 -2.05 15.04 8.41
N LEU A 191 -2.98 14.10 8.34
CA LEU A 191 -4.40 14.36 8.62
C LEU A 191 -4.62 14.81 10.07
N ALA A 192 -3.98 14.16 11.05
CA ALA A 192 -4.05 14.57 12.45
C ALA A 192 -3.48 15.98 12.66
N ALA A 193 -2.30 16.27 12.12
CA ALA A 193 -1.68 17.59 12.20
C ALA A 193 -2.55 18.68 11.56
N ALA A 194 -3.11 18.43 10.37
CA ALA A 194 -4.00 19.34 9.67
C ALA A 194 -5.28 19.64 10.45
N LYS A 195 -5.92 18.61 11.02
CA LYS A 195 -7.12 18.78 11.86
C LYS A 195 -6.89 19.68 13.07
N HIS A 196 -5.65 19.73 13.57
CA HIS A 196 -5.25 20.59 14.68
C HIS A 196 -4.62 21.93 14.20
N GLY A 197 -4.71 22.26 12.90
CA GLY A 197 -4.31 23.53 12.34
C GLY A 197 -2.81 23.70 12.07
N ALA A 198 -2.03 22.62 12.13
CA ALA A 198 -0.61 22.67 11.75
C ALA A 198 -0.43 22.92 10.24
N VAL A 199 0.67 23.60 9.88
CA VAL A 199 0.98 23.96 8.49
C VAL A 199 2.14 23.17 7.88
N GLY A 200 2.78 22.30 8.66
CA GLY A 200 3.89 21.46 8.22
C GLY A 200 4.28 20.44 9.27
N ILE A 201 5.07 19.45 8.86
CA ILE A 201 5.55 18.37 9.73
C ILE A 201 7.05 18.18 9.56
N ILE A 202 7.78 18.12 10.67
CA ILE A 202 9.17 17.71 10.72
C ILE A 202 9.27 16.41 11.50
N TYR A 203 9.80 15.38 10.86
CA TYR A 203 10.09 14.09 11.48
C TYR A 203 11.52 14.11 12.02
N LEU A 204 11.72 13.62 13.23
CA LEU A 204 13.05 13.37 13.79
C LEU A 204 13.36 11.87 13.60
N GLN A 205 14.46 11.57 12.93
CA GLN A 205 14.95 10.20 12.82
C GLN A 205 15.29 9.66 14.20
N THR A 206 14.99 8.39 14.45
CA THR A 206 15.25 7.68 15.70
C THR A 206 16.12 6.45 15.44
N GLU A 207 16.67 5.83 16.50
CA GLU A 207 17.42 4.58 16.35
C GLU A 207 16.57 3.46 15.71
N GLN A 208 15.31 3.32 16.12
CA GLN A 208 14.38 2.34 15.51
C GLN A 208 14.01 2.73 14.09
N GLY A 209 13.81 4.02 13.82
CA GLY A 209 13.59 4.54 12.47
C GLY A 209 14.77 4.23 11.54
N GLU A 210 15.99 4.39 12.05
CA GLU A 210 17.24 4.08 11.32
C GLU A 210 17.38 2.60 10.98
N GLN A 211 17.00 1.72 11.91
CA GLN A 211 17.01 0.27 11.66
C GLN A 211 15.98 -0.15 10.59
N ARG A 212 14.85 0.56 10.50
CA ARG A 212 13.78 0.27 9.54
C ARG A 212 14.08 0.84 8.16
N TYR A 213 14.45 2.11 8.12
CA TYR A 213 14.85 2.85 6.91
C TYR A 213 15.99 3.79 7.26
N SER A 214 17.22 3.41 6.90
CA SER A 214 18.38 4.23 7.20
C SER A 214 18.30 5.58 6.48
N PHE A 215 18.77 6.62 7.14
CA PHE A 215 18.80 7.97 6.58
C PHE A 215 19.65 8.03 5.31
N GLU A 216 20.75 7.27 5.24
CA GLU A 216 21.59 7.15 4.04
C GLU A 216 20.82 6.57 2.84
N ARG A 217 19.98 5.57 3.04
CA ARG A 217 19.12 5.04 1.99
C ARG A 217 18.13 6.08 1.48
N LEU A 218 17.57 6.89 2.36
CA LEU A 218 16.65 7.98 1.98
C LEU A 218 17.37 9.10 1.23
N LYS A 219 18.61 9.46 1.63
CA LYS A 219 19.47 10.39 0.87
C LYS A 219 19.68 9.93 -0.57
N GLY A 220 20.01 8.66 -0.77
CA GLY A 220 20.20 8.09 -2.10
C GLY A 220 18.95 8.12 -2.98
N ARG A 221 17.78 8.34 -2.41
CA ARG A 221 16.51 8.41 -3.15
C ARG A 221 15.99 9.83 -3.41
N ILE A 222 16.69 10.87 -2.94
CA ILE A 222 16.18 12.25 -2.99
C ILE A 222 15.89 12.75 -4.40
N ASN A 223 16.62 12.24 -5.39
CA ASN A 223 16.43 12.58 -6.80
C ASN A 223 15.38 11.73 -7.52
N ARG A 224 14.78 10.74 -6.83
CA ARG A 224 13.72 9.92 -7.43
C ARG A 224 12.41 10.70 -7.43
N PRO A 225 11.72 10.76 -8.59
CA PRO A 225 10.42 11.40 -8.64
C PRO A 225 9.40 10.65 -7.79
N SER A 226 8.49 11.41 -7.18
CA SER A 226 7.34 10.88 -6.46
C SER A 226 6.07 11.15 -7.27
N LEU A 227 5.05 10.35 -7.08
CA LEU A 227 3.78 10.44 -7.80
C LEU A 227 2.62 10.78 -6.86
N ASN A 228 1.59 11.44 -7.41
CA ASN A 228 0.25 11.49 -6.87
C ASN A 228 -0.72 11.34 -8.05
N TRP A 229 -1.81 10.63 -7.87
CA TRP A 229 -2.83 10.55 -8.92
C TRP A 229 -3.60 11.88 -9.05
N LEU A 230 -4.14 12.14 -10.24
CA LEU A 230 -4.95 13.31 -10.54
C LEU A 230 -6.41 12.90 -10.79
N THR A 231 -7.34 13.74 -10.34
CA THR A 231 -8.74 13.65 -10.76
C THR A 231 -8.88 14.03 -12.24
N GLY A 232 -10.02 13.72 -12.83
CA GLY A 232 -10.34 14.17 -14.20
C GLY A 232 -10.30 15.70 -14.39
N GLU A 233 -10.37 16.48 -13.30
CA GLU A 233 -10.23 17.95 -13.31
C GLU A 233 -8.78 18.40 -13.06
N GLY A 234 -7.83 17.49 -12.95
CA GLY A 234 -6.41 17.78 -12.71
C GLY A 234 -6.07 18.14 -11.26
N GLN A 235 -6.98 17.89 -10.32
CA GLN A 235 -6.71 18.07 -8.89
C GLN A 235 -5.90 16.88 -8.37
N VAL A 236 -5.01 17.13 -7.42
CA VAL A 236 -4.20 16.08 -6.79
C VAL A 236 -5.06 15.33 -5.78
N GLY A 237 -5.20 14.04 -5.99
CA GLY A 237 -5.86 13.16 -5.05
C GLY A 237 -5.00 12.79 -3.85
N ASN A 238 -5.66 12.34 -2.79
CA ASN A 238 -5.04 11.90 -1.53
C ASN A 238 -4.11 12.97 -0.91
N LEU A 239 -4.44 14.23 -1.09
CA LEU A 239 -3.65 15.36 -0.61
C LEU A 239 -4.29 15.96 0.65
N ILE A 240 -3.44 16.41 1.57
CA ILE A 240 -3.82 17.19 2.74
C ILE A 240 -3.26 18.61 2.53
N PRO A 241 -4.05 19.53 1.96
CA PRO A 241 -3.56 20.81 1.46
C PRO A 241 -3.11 21.77 2.59
N GLU A 242 -3.54 21.54 3.82
CA GLU A 242 -3.11 22.30 4.99
C GLU A 242 -1.63 22.07 5.33
N ILE A 243 -1.12 20.84 5.07
CA ILE A 243 0.28 20.49 5.32
C ILE A 243 1.13 20.86 4.09
N LYS A 244 1.71 22.04 4.14
CA LYS A 244 2.41 22.64 3.01
C LYS A 244 3.85 22.15 2.83
N VAL A 245 4.50 21.73 3.93
CA VAL A 245 5.90 21.28 3.93
C VAL A 245 6.08 20.08 4.86
N GLY A 246 7.01 19.21 4.49
CA GLY A 246 7.44 18.09 5.32
C GLY A 246 8.94 17.84 5.15
N ALA A 247 9.61 17.43 6.22
CA ALA A 247 11.02 17.05 6.19
C ALA A 247 11.30 15.96 7.23
N LEU A 248 12.25 15.07 6.93
CA LEU A 248 12.84 14.17 7.91
C LEU A 248 14.26 14.63 8.21
N LEU A 249 14.57 14.88 9.47
CA LEU A 249 15.91 15.25 9.94
C LEU A 249 16.71 14.00 10.29
N SER A 250 18.02 14.01 9.98
CA SER A 250 18.96 13.06 10.54
C SER A 250 19.01 13.15 12.07
N MET A 251 19.48 12.12 12.76
CA MET A 251 19.64 12.17 14.23
C MET A 251 20.51 13.35 14.66
N GLN A 252 21.61 13.61 13.95
CA GLN A 252 22.49 14.75 14.22
C GLN A 252 21.80 16.10 14.05
N ALA A 253 20.98 16.25 13.02
CA ALA A 253 20.20 17.46 12.81
C ALA A 253 19.09 17.61 13.86
N ALA A 254 18.50 16.51 14.32
CA ALA A 254 17.53 16.49 15.41
C ALA A 254 18.14 16.94 16.75
N GLU A 255 19.35 16.45 17.08
CA GLU A 255 20.13 16.91 18.23
C GLU A 255 20.37 18.42 18.18
N LYS A 256 20.80 18.93 17.03
CA LYS A 256 21.02 20.36 16.82
C LYS A 256 19.74 21.17 16.97
N LEU A 257 18.62 20.69 16.40
CA LEU A 257 17.31 21.35 16.46
C LEU A 257 16.82 21.50 17.90
N LEU A 258 16.96 20.45 18.71
CA LEU A 258 16.47 20.42 20.08
C LEU A 258 17.50 20.82 21.12
N SER A 259 18.68 21.30 20.73
CA SER A 259 19.81 21.60 21.64
C SER A 259 19.49 22.62 22.71
N LYS A 260 18.57 23.56 22.47
CA LYS A 260 18.13 24.63 23.39
C LYS A 260 16.66 24.46 23.82
N ALA A 261 15.98 23.41 23.36
CA ALA A 261 14.61 23.14 23.73
C ALA A 261 14.48 22.69 25.19
N PRO A 262 13.28 22.79 25.80
CA PRO A 262 13.03 22.30 27.15
C PRO A 262 13.43 20.84 27.38
N PHE A 263 13.32 20.00 26.35
CA PHE A 263 13.80 18.62 26.32
C PHE A 263 14.68 18.44 25.08
N ASN A 264 15.93 18.07 25.28
CA ASN A 264 16.85 17.80 24.19
C ASN A 264 16.61 16.43 23.57
N TYR A 265 17.24 16.16 22.40
CA TYR A 265 17.07 14.93 21.66
C TYR A 265 17.47 13.69 22.47
N ALA A 266 18.55 13.74 23.26
CA ALA A 266 18.98 12.63 24.11
C ALA A 266 17.91 12.23 25.14
N THR A 267 17.24 13.23 25.74
CA THR A 267 16.11 12.98 26.67
C THR A 267 14.93 12.32 25.95
N ILE A 268 14.60 12.77 24.73
CA ILE A 268 13.54 12.14 23.91
C ILE A 268 13.91 10.69 23.55
N SER A 269 15.16 10.46 23.10
CA SER A 269 15.67 9.12 22.76
C SER A 269 15.63 8.16 23.97
N GLN A 270 16.01 8.66 25.16
CA GLN A 270 15.92 7.84 26.38
C GLN A 270 14.48 7.45 26.70
N LYS A 271 13.54 8.40 26.60
CA LYS A 271 12.11 8.11 26.83
C LYS A 271 11.53 7.11 25.84
N LEU A 272 11.97 7.15 24.55
CA LEU A 272 11.60 6.15 23.55
C LEU A 272 12.11 4.76 23.97
N THR A 273 13.37 4.67 24.40
CA THR A 273 13.98 3.41 24.88
C THR A 273 13.26 2.85 26.09
N ASP A 274 12.94 3.71 27.06
CA ASP A 274 12.26 3.33 28.32
C ASP A 274 10.74 3.15 28.14
N GLN A 275 10.21 3.41 26.93
CA GLN A 275 8.79 3.37 26.60
C GLN A 275 7.93 4.32 27.47
N GLU A 276 8.52 5.43 27.85
CA GLU A 276 7.84 6.47 28.64
C GLU A 276 7.04 7.44 27.75
N PRO A 277 5.99 8.08 28.30
CA PRO A 277 5.27 9.14 27.58
C PRO A 277 6.20 10.26 27.11
N LEU A 278 6.04 10.68 25.86
CA LEU A 278 6.79 11.79 25.30
C LEU A 278 6.22 13.13 25.76
N PRO A 279 7.06 14.13 26.02
CA PRO A 279 6.61 15.47 26.39
C PRO A 279 6.00 16.20 25.20
N LYS A 280 5.25 17.28 25.46
CA LYS A 280 4.74 18.20 24.45
C LYS A 280 5.25 19.60 24.81
N PHE A 281 5.87 20.32 23.87
CA PHE A 281 6.49 21.63 24.19
C PHE A 281 6.75 22.47 22.95
N GLU A 282 6.78 23.79 23.12
CA GLU A 282 7.31 24.72 22.13
C GLU A 282 8.83 24.57 22.03
N VAL A 283 9.36 24.43 20.82
CA VAL A 283 10.81 24.26 20.62
C VAL A 283 11.58 25.59 20.82
N GLY A 284 10.88 26.73 20.71
CA GLY A 284 11.43 28.02 20.93
C GLY A 284 12.16 28.64 19.72
N ILE A 285 12.02 28.06 18.55
CA ILE A 285 12.62 28.53 17.29
C ILE A 285 11.59 28.49 16.14
N THR A 286 11.88 29.23 15.08
CA THR A 286 11.09 29.25 13.84
C THR A 286 11.84 28.54 12.74
N ALA A 287 11.16 27.63 12.05
CA ALA A 287 11.64 26.97 10.84
C ALA A 287 11.19 27.74 9.60
N ASN A 288 12.12 27.92 8.65
CA ASN A 288 11.88 28.51 7.33
C ASN A 288 12.23 27.43 6.30
N LEU A 289 11.23 26.80 5.70
CA LEU A 289 11.40 25.76 4.71
C LEU A 289 10.86 26.23 3.36
N GLN A 290 11.69 26.17 2.33
CA GLN A 290 11.32 26.40 0.95
C GLN A 290 11.62 25.13 0.15
N VAL A 291 10.61 24.63 -0.56
CA VAL A 291 10.70 23.46 -1.43
C VAL A 291 10.40 23.89 -2.86
N THR A 292 11.33 23.65 -3.78
CA THR A 292 11.13 23.88 -5.22
C THR A 292 10.99 22.54 -5.94
N THR A 293 10.02 22.45 -6.85
CA THR A 293 9.61 21.21 -7.49
C THR A 293 9.38 21.43 -8.99
N LYS A 294 9.82 20.48 -9.81
CA LYS A 294 9.39 20.34 -11.20
C LYS A 294 8.21 19.37 -11.26
N HIS A 295 7.17 19.74 -12.00
CA HIS A 295 6.02 18.90 -12.27
C HIS A 295 6.04 18.39 -13.70
N SER A 296 5.68 17.13 -13.89
CA SER A 296 5.31 16.53 -15.16
C SER A 296 4.14 15.57 -14.95
N GLU A 297 3.59 15.04 -16.02
CA GLU A 297 2.49 14.07 -15.91
C GLU A 297 2.87 12.79 -16.64
N ILE A 298 2.47 11.67 -16.08
CA ILE A 298 2.55 10.34 -16.69
C ILE A 298 1.19 9.65 -16.53
N THR A 299 0.93 8.66 -17.38
CA THR A 299 -0.29 7.85 -17.31
C THR A 299 0.09 6.38 -17.16
N SER A 300 -0.62 5.66 -16.31
CA SER A 300 -0.43 4.23 -16.12
C SER A 300 -1.76 3.61 -15.69
N PRO A 301 -2.30 2.59 -16.39
CA PRO A 301 -3.64 2.09 -16.11
C PRO A 301 -3.66 1.03 -15.00
N ASN A 302 -4.79 0.96 -14.25
CA ASN A 302 -5.24 -0.29 -13.67
C ASN A 302 -5.86 -1.17 -14.76
N VAL A 303 -5.78 -2.49 -14.64
CA VAL A 303 -6.45 -3.42 -15.56
C VAL A 303 -7.60 -4.10 -14.83
N VAL A 304 -8.83 -3.97 -15.37
CA VAL A 304 -10.06 -4.38 -14.68
C VAL A 304 -10.90 -5.31 -15.55
N GLY A 305 -11.26 -6.47 -15.03
CA GLY A 305 -12.12 -7.44 -15.72
C GLY A 305 -13.08 -8.16 -14.78
N ILE A 306 -14.22 -8.57 -15.28
CA ILE A 306 -15.28 -9.24 -14.51
C ILE A 306 -15.50 -10.67 -15.02
N VAL A 307 -15.58 -11.60 -14.10
CA VAL A 307 -16.29 -12.88 -14.30
C VAL A 307 -17.69 -12.72 -13.72
N GLU A 308 -18.71 -12.76 -14.59
CA GLU A 308 -20.10 -12.61 -14.14
C GLU A 308 -20.56 -13.79 -13.28
N GLY A 309 -21.29 -13.48 -12.21
CA GLY A 309 -21.88 -14.46 -11.31
C GLY A 309 -23.07 -15.19 -11.92
N THR A 310 -23.32 -16.41 -11.47
CA THR A 310 -24.41 -17.28 -11.98
C THR A 310 -25.74 -17.11 -11.25
N ASP A 311 -25.75 -16.55 -10.06
CA ASP A 311 -26.95 -16.37 -9.25
C ASP A 311 -27.70 -15.07 -9.63
N PRO A 312 -28.96 -15.13 -10.01
CA PRO A 312 -29.70 -13.94 -10.47
C PRO A 312 -29.81 -12.81 -9.43
N GLN A 313 -29.70 -13.13 -8.13
CA GLN A 313 -29.79 -12.17 -7.03
C GLN A 313 -28.41 -11.64 -6.63
N LEU A 314 -27.41 -12.55 -6.58
CA LEU A 314 -26.08 -12.24 -6.06
C LEU A 314 -25.09 -11.74 -7.14
N LYS A 315 -25.39 -11.89 -8.43
CA LYS A 315 -24.46 -11.50 -9.51
C LYS A 315 -24.17 -10.01 -9.58
N ASN A 316 -24.95 -9.16 -8.92
CA ASN A 316 -24.70 -7.72 -8.82
C ASN A 316 -23.81 -7.37 -7.60
N GLU A 317 -23.39 -8.35 -6.82
CA GLU A 317 -22.42 -8.20 -5.74
C GLU A 317 -21.05 -8.71 -6.21
N TYR A 318 -20.00 -7.95 -5.94
CA TYR A 318 -18.66 -8.22 -6.44
C TYR A 318 -17.70 -8.57 -5.30
N VAL A 319 -17.01 -9.70 -5.45
CA VAL A 319 -15.79 -10.00 -4.68
C VAL A 319 -14.61 -9.52 -5.51
N VAL A 320 -13.79 -8.65 -4.96
CA VAL A 320 -12.62 -8.09 -5.65
C VAL A 320 -11.41 -8.98 -5.38
N TYR A 321 -10.69 -9.36 -6.44
CA TYR A 321 -9.35 -9.92 -6.37
C TYR A 321 -8.37 -8.89 -6.92
N SER A 322 -7.45 -8.43 -6.08
CA SER A 322 -6.48 -7.41 -6.47
C SER A 322 -5.04 -7.89 -6.33
N ALA A 323 -4.20 -7.48 -7.27
CA ALA A 323 -2.74 -7.64 -7.19
C ALA A 323 -2.08 -6.43 -7.86
N HIS A 324 -0.95 -5.95 -7.33
CA HIS A 324 -0.23 -4.91 -8.06
C HIS A 324 0.63 -5.52 -9.18
N LEU A 325 0.70 -4.77 -10.26
CA LEU A 325 1.38 -5.17 -11.47
C LEU A 325 2.73 -4.48 -11.66
N ASP A 326 2.88 -3.26 -11.10
CA ASP A 326 4.12 -2.51 -11.14
C ASP A 326 5.19 -3.08 -10.19
N HIS A 327 6.44 -2.69 -10.43
CA HIS A 327 7.56 -2.83 -9.51
C HIS A 327 8.48 -1.63 -9.65
N ILE A 328 9.66 -1.66 -9.06
CA ILE A 328 10.52 -0.48 -8.85
C ILE A 328 11.48 -0.16 -10.01
N GLY A 329 11.40 -0.86 -11.12
CA GLY A 329 12.13 -0.53 -12.34
C GLY A 329 13.62 -0.84 -12.31
N VAL A 330 14.40 0.00 -12.95
CA VAL A 330 15.85 -0.14 -13.11
C VAL A 330 16.58 0.79 -12.12
N HIS A 331 17.60 0.29 -11.46
CA HIS A 331 18.49 1.11 -10.62
C HIS A 331 19.45 1.94 -11.47
N SER A 332 19.33 3.27 -11.43
CA SER A 332 20.21 4.18 -12.18
C SER A 332 21.61 4.32 -11.58
N ASP A 333 21.81 3.91 -10.34
CA ASP A 333 23.03 4.18 -9.55
C ASP A 333 23.98 2.97 -9.46
N ALA A 334 23.63 1.87 -10.14
CA ALA A 334 24.42 0.65 -10.11
C ALA A 334 25.69 0.78 -10.96
N THR A 335 26.76 0.13 -10.51
CA THR A 335 28.00 -0.03 -11.29
C THR A 335 27.76 -0.98 -12.47
N SER A 336 28.53 -0.83 -13.55
CA SER A 336 28.36 -1.60 -14.80
C SER A 336 28.47 -3.13 -14.70
N GLN A 337 28.65 -3.69 -13.49
CA GLN A 337 28.79 -5.13 -13.21
C GLN A 337 27.65 -5.69 -12.35
N GLU A 338 26.72 -4.85 -11.89
CA GLU A 338 25.60 -5.27 -11.05
C GLU A 338 24.34 -5.50 -11.88
N ASP A 339 23.51 -6.46 -11.46
CA ASP A 339 22.16 -6.58 -11.98
C ASP A 339 21.35 -5.35 -11.56
N VAL A 340 21.00 -4.55 -12.55
CA VAL A 340 20.33 -3.25 -12.34
C VAL A 340 18.80 -3.34 -12.40
N ILE A 341 18.25 -4.49 -12.84
CA ILE A 341 16.83 -4.66 -13.07
C ILE A 341 16.20 -5.30 -11.82
N ASN A 342 15.21 -4.62 -11.28
CA ASN A 342 14.37 -5.21 -10.22
C ASN A 342 13.24 -5.99 -10.89
N ASN A 343 13.44 -7.28 -11.10
CA ASN A 343 12.50 -8.13 -11.84
C ASN A 343 11.14 -8.30 -11.15
N GLY A 344 11.07 -8.22 -9.81
CA GLY A 344 9.83 -8.29 -9.06
C GLY A 344 9.09 -9.62 -9.21
N ALA A 345 9.81 -10.75 -9.16
CA ALA A 345 9.19 -12.07 -9.30
C ALA A 345 8.27 -12.39 -8.12
N MET A 346 8.75 -12.15 -6.89
CA MET A 346 7.97 -12.32 -5.65
C MET A 346 7.05 -11.13 -5.40
N ASP A 347 7.53 -9.93 -5.68
CA ASP A 347 6.88 -8.64 -5.50
C ASP A 347 6.70 -7.91 -6.84
N ASN A 348 5.56 -8.03 -7.60
CA ASN A 348 4.47 -8.94 -7.25
C ASN A 348 3.98 -9.72 -8.51
N ALA A 349 4.92 -10.21 -9.34
CA ALA A 349 4.56 -11.08 -10.46
C ALA A 349 3.84 -12.35 -9.96
N SER A 350 4.18 -12.84 -8.75
CA SER A 350 3.56 -14.02 -8.15
C SER A 350 2.08 -13.77 -7.82
N GLY A 351 1.73 -12.64 -7.21
CA GLY A 351 0.34 -12.28 -6.91
C GLY A 351 -0.48 -12.07 -8.19
N THR A 352 0.10 -11.38 -9.19
CA THR A 352 -0.54 -11.23 -10.51
C THR A 352 -0.74 -12.59 -11.20
N ALA A 353 0.21 -13.52 -11.11
CA ALA A 353 0.07 -14.87 -11.65
C ALA A 353 -1.08 -15.64 -10.97
N ILE A 354 -1.18 -15.55 -9.63
CA ILE A 354 -2.29 -16.16 -8.87
C ILE A 354 -3.63 -15.54 -9.29
N MET A 355 -3.68 -14.22 -9.44
CA MET A 355 -4.89 -13.52 -9.89
C MET A 355 -5.31 -13.98 -11.29
N LEU A 356 -4.39 -14.09 -12.25
CA LEU A 356 -4.66 -14.57 -13.61
C LEU A 356 -5.18 -16.00 -13.63
N GLU A 357 -4.55 -16.92 -12.91
CA GLU A 357 -5.02 -18.30 -12.82
C GLU A 357 -6.37 -18.41 -12.09
N THR A 358 -6.61 -17.58 -11.07
CA THR A 358 -7.91 -17.50 -10.40
C THR A 358 -8.99 -17.01 -11.38
N ALA A 359 -8.68 -16.01 -12.20
CA ALA A 359 -9.59 -15.51 -13.24
C ALA A 359 -9.92 -16.59 -14.27
N ARG A 360 -8.94 -17.38 -14.72
CA ARG A 360 -9.17 -18.54 -15.59
C ARG A 360 -10.08 -19.57 -14.94
N LEU A 361 -9.77 -19.97 -13.70
CA LEU A 361 -10.56 -20.99 -12.99
C LEU A 361 -12.01 -20.57 -12.78
N PHE A 362 -12.24 -19.29 -12.45
CA PHE A 362 -13.59 -18.77 -12.27
C PHE A 362 -14.31 -18.55 -13.60
N SER A 363 -13.61 -18.25 -14.69
CA SER A 363 -14.25 -18.20 -16.01
C SER A 363 -14.76 -19.57 -16.49
N GLU A 364 -14.06 -20.66 -16.14
CA GLU A 364 -14.48 -22.04 -16.43
C GLU A 364 -15.62 -22.53 -15.52
N ASN A 365 -15.67 -22.04 -14.26
CA ASN A 365 -16.70 -22.35 -13.27
C ASN A 365 -17.12 -21.08 -12.52
N PRO A 366 -17.98 -20.25 -13.12
CA PRO A 366 -18.36 -18.99 -12.51
C PRO A 366 -19.05 -19.18 -11.16
N PRO A 367 -18.68 -18.38 -10.14
CA PRO A 367 -19.29 -18.45 -8.82
C PRO A 367 -20.69 -17.82 -8.81
N LYS A 368 -21.37 -17.82 -7.66
CA LYS A 368 -22.69 -17.20 -7.52
C LYS A 368 -22.63 -15.69 -7.62
N ARG A 369 -21.66 -15.04 -6.93
CA ARG A 369 -21.39 -13.61 -7.04
C ARG A 369 -20.44 -13.34 -8.20
N SER A 370 -20.52 -12.15 -8.75
CA SER A 370 -19.51 -11.71 -9.71
C SER A 370 -18.16 -11.53 -9.05
N VAL A 371 -17.10 -11.71 -9.81
CA VAL A 371 -15.73 -11.49 -9.35
C VAL A 371 -15.09 -10.41 -10.20
N LEU A 372 -14.60 -9.39 -9.54
CA LEU A 372 -13.88 -8.27 -10.16
C LEU A 372 -12.38 -8.49 -9.95
N PHE A 373 -11.63 -8.59 -11.05
CA PHE A 373 -10.18 -8.73 -11.04
C PHE A 373 -9.55 -7.39 -11.35
N VAL A 374 -8.65 -6.92 -10.49
CA VAL A 374 -8.01 -5.60 -10.59
C VAL A 374 -6.50 -5.72 -10.46
N ALA A 375 -5.77 -5.63 -11.58
CA ALA A 375 -4.33 -5.46 -11.56
C ALA A 375 -4.02 -3.96 -11.39
N VAL A 376 -3.52 -3.55 -10.23
CA VAL A 376 -3.32 -2.14 -9.92
C VAL A 376 -1.93 -1.65 -10.31
N THR A 377 -1.83 -0.37 -10.66
CA THR A 377 -0.59 0.36 -10.93
C THR A 377 -0.15 1.17 -9.72
N GLY A 378 1.13 1.56 -9.66
CA GLY A 378 1.62 2.55 -8.69
C GLY A 378 1.54 2.12 -7.23
N GLU A 379 1.56 0.84 -6.94
CA GLU A 379 1.64 0.32 -5.57
C GLU A 379 2.94 0.75 -4.91
N GLU A 380 4.06 0.55 -5.60
CA GLU A 380 5.43 0.90 -5.17
C GLU A 380 5.68 2.41 -5.00
N LYS A 381 4.76 3.21 -5.50
CA LYS A 381 4.77 4.67 -5.36
C LYS A 381 3.85 5.16 -4.21
N GLY A 382 3.26 4.24 -3.44
CA GLY A 382 2.42 4.51 -2.29
C GLY A 382 0.94 4.13 -2.47
N LEU A 383 0.66 2.93 -2.99
CA LEU A 383 -0.69 2.35 -3.17
C LEU A 383 -1.59 3.18 -4.08
N LEU A 384 -1.01 3.91 -5.06
CA LEU A 384 -1.74 4.96 -5.77
C LEU A 384 -2.86 4.44 -6.67
N GLY A 385 -2.64 3.31 -7.35
CA GLY A 385 -3.64 2.72 -8.23
C GLY A 385 -4.82 2.11 -7.50
N SER A 386 -4.58 1.46 -6.37
CA SER A 386 -5.63 0.93 -5.51
C SER A 386 -6.41 2.05 -4.80
N ASP A 387 -5.74 3.11 -4.34
CA ASP A 387 -6.37 4.30 -3.79
C ASP A 387 -7.26 5.00 -4.84
N TYR A 388 -6.75 5.17 -6.08
CA TYR A 388 -7.54 5.71 -7.18
C TYR A 388 -8.79 4.84 -7.45
N PHE A 389 -8.61 3.51 -7.53
CA PHE A 389 -9.73 2.59 -7.75
C PHE A 389 -10.77 2.67 -6.64
N ALA A 390 -10.34 2.76 -5.38
CA ALA A 390 -11.25 2.87 -4.23
C ALA A 390 -12.09 4.16 -4.27
N GLN A 391 -11.53 5.26 -4.78
CA GLN A 391 -12.21 6.55 -4.89
C GLN A 391 -12.97 6.70 -6.22
N HIS A 392 -12.59 5.97 -7.26
CA HIS A 392 -13.20 5.98 -8.59
C HIS A 392 -13.48 4.54 -9.06
N PRO A 393 -14.27 3.76 -8.31
CA PRO A 393 -14.52 2.37 -8.67
C PRO A 393 -15.27 2.27 -10.01
N THR A 394 -14.94 1.27 -10.80
CA THR A 394 -15.56 1.05 -12.13
C THR A 394 -16.91 0.35 -12.05
N VAL A 395 -17.31 -0.09 -10.87
CA VAL A 395 -18.65 -0.62 -10.53
C VAL A 395 -19.17 0.10 -9.28
N PRO A 396 -20.48 0.09 -8.99
CA PRO A 396 -21.00 0.78 -7.79
C PRO A 396 -20.34 0.29 -6.51
N ILE A 397 -19.85 1.22 -5.68
CA ILE A 397 -19.06 0.90 -4.48
C ILE A 397 -19.85 0.10 -3.43
N ASP A 398 -21.14 0.30 -3.34
CA ASP A 398 -22.06 -0.41 -2.44
C ASP A 398 -22.30 -1.88 -2.87
N GLN A 399 -21.86 -2.24 -4.07
CA GLN A 399 -21.88 -3.61 -4.59
C GLN A 399 -20.56 -4.36 -4.36
N LEU A 400 -19.50 -3.70 -3.86
CA LEU A 400 -18.23 -4.33 -3.50
C LEU A 400 -18.34 -4.92 -2.09
N VAL A 401 -18.43 -6.26 -1.99
CA VAL A 401 -18.72 -6.94 -0.72
C VAL A 401 -17.49 -7.48 0.01
N ALA A 402 -16.40 -7.71 -0.71
CA ALA A 402 -15.12 -8.17 -0.14
C ALA A 402 -13.97 -7.86 -1.09
N ASN A 403 -12.75 -7.73 -0.53
CA ASN A 403 -11.48 -7.66 -1.28
C ASN A 403 -10.52 -8.73 -0.76
N ILE A 404 -9.81 -9.39 -1.70
CA ILE A 404 -8.83 -10.47 -1.46
C ILE A 404 -7.52 -10.10 -2.14
#